data_9f92c352316a87bac00e17868fde6604
#
_entry.id   9f92c352316a87bac00e17868fde6604
#
_cell.length_a   1.000
_cell.length_b   1.000
_cell.length_c   1.000
_cell.angle_alpha   90.00
_cell.angle_beta   90.00
_cell.angle_gamma   90.00
#
_symmetry.space_group_name_H-M   'P 1'
#
loop_
_entity.id
_entity.type
_entity.pdbx_description
1 polymer ?
#
loop_
_entity_poly.entity_id
_entity_poly.type
_entity_poly.pdbx_seq_one_letter_code
_entity_poly.pdbx_strand_id
1 'polypeptide(L)'
;DYDRDGRLDLIVANYVDFEVASAPAPGEGRFCQWKGIPVMCGPRGLKPAGNLLYHNKGNGTFEDVTVKAHIDRASGYYALGVSTADFDNDGWTDIYVACDSTPSILYHNNKDGTFTDIAVLAGAAFNEDGREQAGMGATVADFDGDGHLDIFRTNFSDDTSTLYRNNGD
;
A
#
# COMPACT_ATOMS: atom_id res chain seq x y z
N ASP A 1 -14.72 -5.33 5.35
CA ASP A 1 -16.02 -5.57 4.69
C ASP A 1 -16.06 -4.70 3.44
N TYR A 2 -15.30 -5.14 2.39
CA TYR A 2 -15.14 -4.35 1.17
C TYR A 2 -16.38 -4.47 0.25
N ASP A 3 -17.14 -5.54 0.36
CA ASP A 3 -18.33 -5.82 -0.47
C ASP A 3 -19.66 -5.61 0.27
N ARG A 4 -19.59 -5.14 1.53
CA ARG A 4 -20.72 -4.79 2.40
C ARG A 4 -21.65 -5.97 2.69
N ASP A 5 -21.13 -7.16 2.75
CA ASP A 5 -21.89 -8.37 3.11
C ASP A 5 -22.02 -8.60 4.63
N GLY A 6 -21.45 -7.72 5.45
CA GLY A 6 -21.47 -7.74 6.91
C GLY A 6 -20.37 -8.61 7.53
N ARG A 7 -19.41 -9.09 6.75
CA ARG A 7 -18.28 -9.90 7.21
C ARG A 7 -16.97 -9.15 6.95
N LEU A 8 -16.04 -9.23 7.89
CA LEU A 8 -14.73 -8.61 7.71
C LEU A 8 -13.86 -9.47 6.79
N ASP A 9 -13.33 -8.85 5.76
CA ASP A 9 -12.41 -9.42 4.80
C ASP A 9 -10.95 -9.16 5.22
N LEU A 10 -10.01 -9.69 4.47
CA LEU A 10 -8.59 -9.57 4.77
C LEU A 10 -7.82 -9.08 3.56
N ILE A 11 -7.13 -7.93 3.70
CA ILE A 11 -6.11 -7.45 2.77
C ILE A 11 -4.73 -7.71 3.36
N VAL A 12 -3.83 -8.24 2.54
CA VAL A 12 -2.44 -8.55 2.94
C VAL A 12 -1.49 -7.78 2.01
N ALA A 13 -0.72 -6.86 2.58
CA ALA A 13 0.39 -6.25 1.89
C ALA A 13 1.57 -7.23 1.85
N ASN A 14 2.13 -7.44 0.68
CA ASN A 14 3.32 -8.25 0.50
C ASN A 14 4.48 -7.40 -0.03
N TYR A 15 5.65 -7.57 0.58
CA TYR A 15 6.82 -6.75 0.34
C TYR A 15 7.66 -7.27 -0.82
N VAL A 16 8.30 -8.42 -0.63
CA VAL A 16 9.17 -9.06 -1.61
C VAL A 16 8.89 -10.55 -1.71
N ASP A 17 9.02 -11.08 -2.91
CA ASP A 17 9.06 -12.52 -3.16
C ASP A 17 10.51 -12.98 -2.92
N PHE A 18 10.80 -13.32 -1.66
CA PHE A 18 12.16 -13.56 -1.18
C PHE A 18 12.56 -15.03 -1.32
N GLU A 19 13.58 -15.27 -2.11
CA GLU A 19 14.21 -16.58 -2.25
C GLU A 19 15.61 -16.57 -1.67
N VAL A 20 15.83 -17.33 -0.60
CA VAL A 20 17.10 -17.36 0.15
C VAL A 20 18.30 -17.74 -0.76
N ALA A 21 18.06 -18.65 -1.72
CA ALA A 21 19.14 -19.15 -2.61
C ALA A 21 19.66 -18.10 -3.60
N SER A 22 18.83 -17.12 -3.94
CA SER A 22 19.15 -16.04 -4.91
C SER A 22 19.29 -14.67 -4.24
N ALA A 23 19.10 -14.58 -2.93
CA ALA A 23 19.19 -13.31 -2.21
C ALA A 23 20.64 -12.79 -2.17
N PRO A 24 20.88 -11.52 -2.54
CA PRO A 24 22.21 -10.94 -2.49
C PRO A 24 22.70 -10.81 -1.03
N ALA A 25 23.99 -11.03 -0.81
CA ALA A 25 24.62 -10.85 0.50
C ALA A 25 24.69 -9.36 0.88
N PRO A 26 24.81 -9.03 2.18
CA PRO A 26 25.02 -7.65 2.63
C PRO A 26 26.22 -7.00 1.92
N GLY A 27 26.00 -5.82 1.33
CA GLY A 27 27.01 -5.10 0.56
C GLY A 27 27.17 -5.58 -0.89
N GLU A 28 26.51 -6.64 -1.30
CA GLU A 28 26.55 -7.19 -2.64
C GLU A 28 25.53 -6.47 -3.53
N GLY A 29 26.01 -5.48 -4.29
CA GLY A 29 25.18 -4.72 -5.19
C GLY A 29 24.87 -3.29 -4.76
N ARG A 30 24.24 -2.56 -5.67
CA ARG A 30 24.02 -1.11 -5.55
C ARG A 30 23.09 -0.72 -4.37
N PHE A 31 22.13 -1.56 -4.05
CA PHE A 31 21.09 -1.28 -3.06
C PHE A 31 21.35 -1.92 -1.69
N CYS A 32 22.53 -2.51 -1.51
CA CYS A 32 22.92 -3.22 -0.30
C CYS A 32 23.95 -2.44 0.52
N GLN A 33 23.95 -1.11 0.37
CA GLN A 33 24.84 -0.20 1.11
C GLN A 33 24.02 0.98 1.64
N TRP A 34 24.29 1.35 2.89
CA TRP A 34 23.73 2.53 3.54
C TRP A 34 24.87 3.40 4.05
N LYS A 35 25.00 4.63 3.49
CA LYS A 35 26.09 5.58 3.85
C LYS A 35 27.50 4.93 3.82
N GLY A 36 27.76 4.04 2.86
CA GLY A 36 29.02 3.34 2.70
C GLY A 36 29.21 2.11 3.59
N ILE A 37 28.21 1.73 4.37
CA ILE A 37 28.23 0.53 5.23
C ILE A 37 27.47 -0.60 4.50
N PRO A 38 28.05 -1.81 4.39
CA PRO A 38 27.33 -2.96 3.89
C PRO A 38 26.12 -3.29 4.77
N VAL A 39 24.95 -3.38 4.17
CA VAL A 39 23.68 -3.72 4.83
C VAL A 39 22.95 -4.76 4.01
N MET A 40 21.89 -5.33 4.58
CA MET A 40 20.93 -6.10 3.78
C MET A 40 20.36 -5.21 2.67
N CYS A 41 20.12 -5.80 1.52
CA CYS A 41 19.61 -5.05 0.37
C CYS A 41 18.22 -4.48 0.70
N GLY A 42 17.98 -3.24 0.29
CA GLY A 42 16.65 -2.65 0.24
C GLY A 42 15.79 -3.36 -0.84
N PRO A 43 14.52 -2.99 -1.00
CA PRO A 43 13.63 -3.74 -1.87
C PRO A 43 14.02 -3.62 -3.34
N ARG A 44 14.58 -2.50 -3.76
CA ARG A 44 14.98 -2.26 -5.15
C ARG A 44 16.01 -3.30 -5.61
N GLY A 45 15.68 -4.00 -6.69
CA GLY A 45 16.50 -5.10 -7.22
C GLY A 45 16.07 -6.49 -6.73
N LEU A 46 15.16 -6.56 -5.74
CA LEU A 46 14.47 -7.79 -5.38
C LEU A 46 13.14 -7.90 -6.14
N LYS A 47 12.61 -9.10 -6.27
CA LYS A 47 11.30 -9.32 -6.90
C LYS A 47 10.20 -8.85 -5.94
N PRO A 48 9.32 -7.90 -6.33
CA PRO A 48 8.20 -7.51 -5.48
C PRO A 48 7.18 -8.63 -5.39
N ALA A 49 6.50 -8.74 -4.25
CA ALA A 49 5.35 -9.62 -4.07
C ALA A 49 4.04 -8.81 -4.23
N GLY A 50 3.02 -9.42 -4.86
CA GLY A 50 1.71 -8.78 -5.04
C GLY A 50 0.89 -8.76 -3.76
N ASN A 51 0.06 -7.74 -3.57
CA ASN A 51 -0.93 -7.70 -2.51
C ASN A 51 -2.00 -8.77 -2.72
N LEU A 52 -2.61 -9.25 -1.65
CA LEU A 52 -3.65 -10.28 -1.69
C LEU A 52 -4.92 -9.80 -0.98
N LEU A 53 -6.08 -10.06 -1.59
CA LEU A 53 -7.39 -9.81 -0.99
C LEU A 53 -8.14 -11.12 -0.82
N TYR A 54 -8.64 -11.34 0.38
CA TYR A 54 -9.40 -12.53 0.76
C TYR A 54 -10.80 -12.16 1.22
N HIS A 55 -11.81 -12.70 0.54
CA HIS A 55 -13.21 -12.58 0.93
C HIS A 55 -13.55 -13.60 2.02
N ASN A 56 -14.23 -13.15 3.05
CA ASN A 56 -14.68 -13.97 4.17
C ASN A 56 -15.99 -14.69 3.85
N LYS A 57 -15.96 -16.02 3.75
CA LYS A 57 -17.13 -16.85 3.41
C LYS A 57 -18.13 -17.03 4.56
N GLY A 58 -17.86 -16.44 5.74
CA GLY A 58 -18.75 -16.52 6.91
C GLY A 58 -18.78 -17.86 7.64
N ASN A 59 -17.98 -18.83 7.21
CA ASN A 59 -17.89 -20.16 7.80
C ASN A 59 -16.51 -20.46 8.44
N GLY A 60 -15.72 -19.40 8.67
CA GLY A 60 -14.34 -19.51 9.19
C GLY A 60 -13.30 -19.76 8.10
N THR A 61 -13.67 -19.68 6.81
CA THR A 61 -12.75 -19.80 5.68
C THR A 61 -12.78 -18.54 4.82
N PHE A 62 -11.69 -18.33 4.09
CA PHE A 62 -11.54 -17.21 3.15
C PHE A 62 -11.35 -17.74 1.73
N GLU A 63 -11.74 -16.92 0.76
CA GLU A 63 -11.52 -17.14 -0.66
C GLU A 63 -10.56 -16.07 -1.19
N ASP A 64 -9.53 -16.49 -1.90
CA ASP A 64 -8.63 -15.55 -2.60
C ASP A 64 -9.38 -14.93 -3.80
N VAL A 65 -9.62 -13.63 -3.70
CA VAL A 65 -10.31 -12.84 -4.74
C VAL A 65 -9.39 -11.82 -5.39
N THR A 66 -8.10 -11.88 -5.15
CA THR A 66 -7.08 -10.91 -5.59
C THR A 66 -7.19 -10.54 -7.07
N VAL A 67 -7.23 -11.54 -7.94
CA VAL A 67 -7.33 -11.33 -9.39
C VAL A 67 -8.71 -10.81 -9.79
N LYS A 68 -9.77 -11.38 -9.20
CA LYS A 68 -11.15 -10.98 -9.46
C LYS A 68 -11.41 -9.53 -9.04
N ALA A 69 -10.82 -9.13 -7.92
CA ALA A 69 -10.93 -7.77 -7.37
C ALA A 69 -9.96 -6.77 -8.00
N HIS A 70 -9.11 -7.19 -8.93
CA HIS A 70 -8.09 -6.37 -9.62
C HIS A 70 -6.98 -5.81 -8.70
N ILE A 71 -6.76 -6.40 -7.53
CA ILE A 71 -5.68 -6.02 -6.61
C ILE A 71 -4.30 -6.35 -7.19
N ASP A 72 -4.20 -7.38 -8.02
CA ASP A 72 -2.97 -7.81 -8.71
C ASP A 72 -2.49 -6.83 -9.80
N ARG A 73 -3.34 -5.89 -10.23
CA ARG A 73 -2.99 -4.93 -11.29
C ARG A 73 -1.95 -3.91 -10.83
N ALA A 74 -1.89 -3.60 -9.55
CA ALA A 74 -0.81 -2.80 -8.95
C ALA A 74 0.36 -3.73 -8.57
N SER A 75 0.99 -4.34 -9.55
CA SER A 75 2.16 -5.21 -9.39
C SER A 75 3.45 -4.41 -9.55
N GLY A 76 4.52 -4.89 -8.92
CA GLY A 76 5.83 -4.24 -9.01
C GLY A 76 6.11 -3.24 -7.88
N TYR A 77 5.25 -3.18 -6.87
CA TYR A 77 5.36 -2.32 -5.70
C TYR A 77 5.83 -3.10 -4.47
N TYR A 78 6.51 -2.43 -3.56
CA TYR A 78 7.01 -3.01 -2.31
C TYR A 78 6.12 -2.56 -1.16
N ALA A 79 4.99 -3.23 -0.98
CA ALA A 79 3.96 -2.84 -0.03
C ALA A 79 4.32 -3.23 1.42
N LEU A 80 4.12 -2.32 2.37
CA LEU A 80 4.39 -2.53 3.80
C LEU A 80 3.20 -2.19 4.69
N GLY A 81 2.72 -0.95 4.65
CA GLY A 81 1.61 -0.49 5.49
C GLY A 81 0.29 -0.48 4.73
N VAL A 82 -0.79 -0.87 5.41
CA VAL A 82 -2.16 -0.81 4.85
C VAL A 82 -3.06 -0.06 5.81
N SER A 83 -3.89 0.82 5.25
CA SER A 83 -5.03 1.43 5.94
C SER A 83 -6.26 1.34 5.06
N THR A 84 -7.42 1.11 5.68
CA THR A 84 -8.69 1.03 4.98
C THR A 84 -9.64 2.09 5.51
N ALA A 85 -10.32 2.80 4.62
CA ALA A 85 -11.27 3.84 4.96
C ALA A 85 -12.17 4.11 3.75
N ASP A 86 -13.24 4.85 3.98
CA ASP A 86 -14.06 5.45 2.93
C ASP A 86 -13.49 6.86 2.69
N PHE A 87 -12.64 7.02 1.65
CA PHE A 87 -11.93 8.28 1.42
C PHE A 87 -12.76 9.32 0.65
N ASP A 88 -13.74 8.89 -0.13
CA ASP A 88 -14.62 9.77 -0.89
C ASP A 88 -16.03 9.93 -0.31
N ASN A 89 -16.26 9.37 0.90
CA ASN A 89 -17.53 9.40 1.61
C ASN A 89 -18.70 8.78 0.81
N ASP A 90 -18.44 7.77 -0.01
CA ASP A 90 -19.43 7.09 -0.84
C ASP A 90 -20.09 5.87 -0.16
N GLY A 91 -19.62 5.54 1.04
CA GLY A 91 -20.09 4.43 1.88
C GLY A 91 -19.41 3.10 1.60
N TRP A 92 -18.39 3.03 0.74
CA TRP A 92 -17.62 1.83 0.44
C TRP A 92 -16.18 1.96 0.95
N THR A 93 -15.60 0.86 1.31
CA THR A 93 -14.26 0.85 1.88
C THR A 93 -13.21 0.81 0.77
N ASP A 94 -12.36 1.82 0.73
CA ASP A 94 -11.16 1.89 -0.08
C ASP A 94 -9.94 1.36 0.69
N ILE A 95 -8.81 1.19 -0.01
CA ILE A 95 -7.59 0.63 0.58
C ILE A 95 -6.39 1.49 0.17
N TYR A 96 -5.71 2.09 1.15
CA TYR A 96 -4.43 2.74 0.94
C TYR A 96 -3.28 1.81 1.33
N VAL A 97 -2.24 1.75 0.48
CA VAL A 97 -1.04 0.93 0.71
C VAL A 97 0.20 1.80 0.63
N ALA A 98 0.90 1.94 1.76
CA ALA A 98 2.20 2.58 1.82
C ALA A 98 3.26 1.63 1.25
N CYS A 99 4.01 2.10 0.25
CA CYS A 99 5.02 1.32 -0.44
C CYS A 99 6.42 1.87 -0.20
N ASP A 100 7.39 0.97 0.01
CA ASP A 100 8.80 1.33 0.15
C ASP A 100 9.45 1.52 -1.22
N SER A 101 10.03 2.70 -1.45
CA SER A 101 10.81 3.00 -2.65
C SER A 101 10.07 2.85 -4.00
N THR A 102 8.75 2.80 -3.97
CA THR A 102 7.83 2.78 -5.11
C THR A 102 6.63 3.68 -4.81
N PRO A 103 5.82 4.08 -5.81
CA PRO A 103 4.59 4.83 -5.56
C PRO A 103 3.69 4.10 -4.56
N SER A 104 3.03 4.84 -3.67
CA SER A 104 1.95 4.27 -2.85
C SER A 104 0.73 3.99 -3.71
N ILE A 105 -0.16 3.12 -3.24
CA ILE A 105 -1.36 2.69 -3.96
C ILE A 105 -2.59 3.18 -3.21
N LEU A 106 -3.59 3.66 -3.93
CA LEU A 106 -4.92 3.94 -3.40
C LEU A 106 -5.96 3.21 -4.25
N TYR A 107 -6.37 2.06 -3.78
CA TYR A 107 -7.42 1.27 -4.40
C TYR A 107 -8.79 1.86 -4.05
N HIS A 108 -9.40 2.55 -5.00
CA HIS A 108 -10.79 2.99 -4.92
C HIS A 108 -11.74 1.82 -5.20
N ASN A 109 -12.76 1.65 -4.38
CA ASN A 109 -13.75 0.60 -4.49
C ASN A 109 -14.78 0.93 -5.58
N ASN A 110 -14.84 0.14 -6.65
CA ASN A 110 -15.77 0.37 -7.76
C ASN A 110 -17.22 -0.06 -7.46
N LYS A 111 -17.53 -0.55 -6.24
CA LYS A 111 -18.86 -1.00 -5.79
C LYS A 111 -19.40 -2.26 -6.49
N ASP A 112 -18.57 -2.91 -7.28
CA ASP A 112 -18.89 -4.13 -8.02
C ASP A 112 -18.01 -5.32 -7.64
N GLY A 113 -17.27 -5.18 -6.52
CA GLY A 113 -16.30 -6.16 -6.02
C GLY A 113 -14.92 -6.03 -6.65
N THR A 114 -14.68 -4.98 -7.44
CA THR A 114 -13.36 -4.66 -8.03
C THR A 114 -12.82 -3.34 -7.51
N PHE A 115 -11.52 -3.11 -7.71
CA PHE A 115 -10.82 -1.89 -7.32
C PHE A 115 -10.08 -1.27 -8.50
N THR A 116 -9.86 0.04 -8.41
CA THR A 116 -9.02 0.81 -9.33
C THR A 116 -7.98 1.58 -8.54
N ASP A 117 -6.69 1.47 -8.90
CA ASP A 117 -5.65 2.32 -8.31
C ASP A 117 -5.76 3.74 -8.85
N ILE A 118 -6.08 4.67 -7.95
CA ILE A 118 -6.21 6.10 -8.26
C ILE A 118 -5.14 6.96 -7.57
N ALA A 119 -4.14 6.36 -6.90
CA ALA A 119 -3.19 7.09 -6.06
C ALA A 119 -2.49 8.25 -6.78
N VAL A 120 -2.14 8.09 -8.06
CA VAL A 120 -1.52 9.16 -8.86
C VAL A 120 -2.50 10.29 -9.13
N LEU A 121 -3.75 9.97 -9.46
CA LEU A 121 -4.79 10.97 -9.75
C LEU A 121 -5.18 11.74 -8.49
N ALA A 122 -5.29 11.04 -7.36
CA ALA A 122 -5.63 11.62 -6.06
C ALA A 122 -4.45 12.34 -5.38
N GLY A 123 -3.25 12.34 -5.99
CA GLY A 123 -2.06 12.97 -5.40
C GLY A 123 -1.47 12.24 -4.20
N ALA A 124 -1.89 10.99 -3.90
CA ALA A 124 -1.49 10.21 -2.74
C ALA A 124 -0.35 9.21 -3.00
N ALA A 125 0.17 9.15 -4.25
CA ALA A 125 1.23 8.23 -4.65
C ALA A 125 2.63 8.69 -4.24
N PHE A 126 2.90 9.99 -4.29
CA PHE A 126 4.22 10.61 -4.19
C PHE A 126 4.26 11.68 -3.09
N ASN A 127 5.45 12.20 -2.78
CA ASN A 127 5.60 13.40 -1.98
C ASN A 127 5.30 14.67 -2.80
N GLU A 128 5.41 15.85 -2.16
CA GLU A 128 5.18 17.16 -2.78
C GLU A 128 6.10 17.46 -3.98
N ASP A 129 7.27 16.83 -4.06
CA ASP A 129 8.22 16.96 -5.17
C ASP A 129 7.92 15.96 -6.31
N GLY A 130 6.88 15.13 -6.22
CA GLY A 130 6.55 14.09 -7.17
C GLY A 130 7.52 12.90 -7.11
N ARG A 131 8.13 12.63 -5.94
CA ARG A 131 9.11 11.56 -5.76
C ARG A 131 8.55 10.41 -4.94
N GLU A 132 9.00 9.20 -5.28
CA GLU A 132 8.83 8.02 -4.45
C GLU A 132 9.57 8.18 -3.13
N GLN A 133 9.01 7.67 -2.05
CA GLN A 133 9.61 7.65 -0.73
C GLN A 133 9.62 6.22 -0.18
N ALA A 134 10.42 6.00 0.86
CA ALA A 134 10.44 4.72 1.56
C ALA A 134 9.29 4.62 2.57
N GLY A 135 8.06 4.48 2.05
CA GLY A 135 6.84 4.40 2.87
C GLY A 135 6.79 3.14 3.73
N MET A 136 6.56 3.31 5.05
CA MET A 136 6.58 2.22 6.02
C MET A 136 5.18 1.90 6.53
N GLY A 137 4.55 2.83 7.22
CA GLY A 137 3.24 2.70 7.79
C GLY A 137 2.29 3.79 7.33
N ALA A 138 0.99 3.52 7.44
CA ALA A 138 -0.05 4.50 7.18
C ALA A 138 -1.09 4.47 8.29
N THR A 139 -1.67 5.63 8.57
CA THR A 139 -2.85 5.78 9.41
C THR A 139 -3.79 6.80 8.80
N VAL A 140 -5.06 6.74 9.19
CA VAL A 140 -6.13 7.55 8.63
C VAL A 140 -6.87 8.26 9.75
N ALA A 141 -7.10 9.56 9.59
CA ALA A 141 -7.92 10.37 10.49
C ALA A 141 -8.34 11.66 9.77
N ASP A 142 -9.46 12.21 10.16
CA ASP A 142 -9.84 13.60 9.84
C ASP A 142 -9.06 14.53 10.77
N PHE A 143 -7.90 15.07 10.32
CA PHE A 143 -6.98 15.80 11.20
C PHE A 143 -7.38 17.27 11.38
N ASP A 144 -8.10 17.85 10.44
CA ASP A 144 -8.51 19.27 10.48
C ASP A 144 -10.02 19.45 10.74
N GLY A 145 -10.78 18.37 10.88
CA GLY A 145 -12.19 18.38 11.26
C GLY A 145 -13.13 18.79 10.13
N ASP A 146 -12.72 18.60 8.87
CA ASP A 146 -13.52 18.97 7.70
C ASP A 146 -14.49 17.86 7.23
N GLY A 147 -14.41 16.67 7.83
CA GLY A 147 -15.26 15.51 7.55
C GLY A 147 -14.73 14.59 6.47
N HIS A 148 -13.53 14.87 5.93
CA HIS A 148 -12.82 13.99 5.01
C HIS A 148 -11.66 13.28 5.74
N LEU A 149 -11.44 12.02 5.40
CA LEU A 149 -10.38 11.24 6.02
C LEU A 149 -9.06 11.47 5.30
N ASP A 150 -8.07 11.95 6.04
CA ASP A 150 -6.71 12.20 5.56
C ASP A 150 -5.81 11.00 5.78
N ILE A 151 -4.67 10.97 5.10
CA ILE A 151 -3.70 9.89 5.20
C ILE A 151 -2.38 10.44 5.76
N PHE A 152 -1.92 9.88 6.88
CA PHE A 152 -0.56 10.11 7.38
C PHE A 152 0.30 8.89 7.10
N ARG A 153 1.39 9.08 6.33
CA ARG A 153 2.35 8.05 5.98
C ARG A 153 3.69 8.32 6.67
N THR A 154 4.20 7.33 7.40
CA THR A 154 5.56 7.35 7.91
C THR A 154 6.53 6.84 6.84
N ASN A 155 7.74 7.37 6.84
CA ASN A 155 8.79 6.97 5.89
C ASN A 155 10.07 6.55 6.63
N PHE A 156 10.91 5.80 5.94
CA PHE A 156 12.19 5.36 6.47
C PHE A 156 13.18 6.52 6.60
N SER A 157 14.32 6.26 7.24
CA SER A 157 15.38 7.23 7.51
C SER A 157 15.78 8.04 6.28
N ASP A 158 16.00 9.34 6.49
CA ASP A 158 16.30 10.39 5.51
C ASP A 158 15.11 10.82 4.62
N ASP A 159 13.94 10.21 4.77
CA ASP A 159 12.69 10.68 4.18
C ASP A 159 11.81 11.35 5.26
N THR A 160 11.15 12.44 4.91
CA THR A 160 10.15 13.07 5.77
C THR A 160 8.82 12.32 5.71
N SER A 161 8.14 12.16 6.85
CA SER A 161 6.76 11.66 6.85
C SER A 161 5.84 12.61 6.09
N THR A 162 4.80 12.06 5.47
CA THR A 162 3.89 12.81 4.58
C THR A 162 2.47 12.76 5.14
N LEU A 163 1.85 13.93 5.22
CA LEU A 163 0.41 14.07 5.46
C LEU A 163 -0.25 14.45 4.12
N TYR A 164 -1.14 13.59 3.65
CA TYR A 164 -1.99 13.88 2.49
C TYR A 164 -3.33 14.37 3.03
N ARG A 165 -3.63 15.63 2.77
CA ARG A 165 -4.92 16.22 3.07
C ARG A 165 -5.92 15.86 2.00
N ASN A 166 -7.05 15.32 2.40
CA ASN A 166 -8.18 15.04 1.51
C ASN A 166 -9.04 16.30 1.36
N ASN A 167 -9.18 16.81 0.16
CA ASN A 167 -9.99 18.00 -0.10
C ASN A 167 -11.43 17.69 -0.51
N GLY A 168 -11.82 16.41 -0.55
CA GLY A 168 -13.16 15.95 -0.93
C GLY A 168 -13.45 16.01 -2.43
N ASP A 169 -12.43 16.02 -3.31
CA ASP A 169 -12.52 16.13 -4.77
C ASP A 169 -11.81 14.97 -5.51
#